data_9c77386e8e82e483b35af8b1853c94b7
#
_entry.id   9c77386e8e82e483b35af8b1853c94b7
#
_cell.length_a   1.000
_cell.length_b   1.000
_cell.length_c   1.000
_cell.angle_alpha   90.00
_cell.angle_beta   90.00
_cell.angle_gamma   90.00
#
_symmetry.space_group_name_H-M   'P 1'
#
loop_
_entity.id
_entity.type
_entity.pdbx_description
1 polymer ?
#
loop_
_entity_poly.entity_id
_entity_poly.type
_entity_poly.pdbx_seq_one_letter_code
_entity_poly.pdbx_strand_id
1 'polypeptide(L)'
;MIIAWSLATLDSPAQRSEARRPGEAFQPADFGKLIGMEGFSNTLLQNHFKLYQGYVKNSNLLDEKLNTMLRDGKTDTPEYAELKRRFGFEFNGMRLHELYFGNLGEKKELDPASPLYAALSRNFGSYAQWKKDFMATGTMRGIGWVILYLDPLSGRLFNEWVNEHEVNHLAGCTPLLVMDVFEHAYMTDYQLDRPRYVEAFFKNINWDAVSKRFP
;
A
#
# COMPACT_ATOMS: atom_id res chain seq x y z
N MET A 1 -42.02 -19.37 -12.56
CA MET A 1 -41.67 -17.92 -12.46
C MET A 1 -40.17 -17.87 -12.19
N ILE A 2 -39.39 -17.72 -13.27
CA ILE A 2 -37.91 -17.77 -13.21
C ILE A 2 -37.45 -16.33 -13.03
N ILE A 3 -36.84 -16.04 -11.89
CA ILE A 3 -36.26 -14.72 -11.61
C ILE A 3 -34.85 -14.72 -12.24
N ALA A 4 -34.70 -13.98 -13.34
CA ALA A 4 -33.45 -13.74 -13.99
C ALA A 4 -32.65 -12.71 -13.16
N TRP A 5 -31.50 -13.11 -12.60
CA TRP A 5 -30.51 -12.20 -12.02
C TRP A 5 -29.75 -11.52 -13.15
N SER A 6 -29.97 -10.24 -13.32
CA SER A 6 -29.18 -9.39 -14.21
C SER A 6 -27.80 -9.17 -13.59
N LEU A 7 -26.76 -9.72 -14.22
CA LEU A 7 -25.37 -9.37 -13.95
C LEU A 7 -25.13 -7.94 -14.46
N ALA A 8 -25.19 -6.98 -13.57
CA ALA A 8 -24.75 -5.63 -13.87
C ALA A 8 -23.21 -5.64 -13.99
N THR A 9 -22.73 -5.50 -15.21
CA THR A 9 -21.30 -5.24 -15.50
C THR A 9 -20.95 -3.85 -15.00
N LEU A 10 -20.19 -3.78 -13.89
CA LEU A 10 -19.55 -2.56 -13.42
C LEU A 10 -18.31 -2.28 -14.28
N ASP A 11 -18.51 -1.75 -15.46
CA ASP A 11 -17.45 -1.14 -16.25
C ASP A 11 -17.45 0.37 -16.00
N SER A 12 -16.53 0.82 -15.15
CA SER A 12 -16.13 2.22 -15.09
C SER A 12 -14.75 2.36 -15.71
N PRO A 13 -14.60 3.10 -16.85
CA PRO A 13 -13.35 3.14 -17.61
C PRO A 13 -12.41 4.26 -17.18
N ALA A 14 -12.10 4.38 -15.88
CA ALA A 14 -11.10 5.33 -15.43
C ALA A 14 -10.18 4.67 -14.41
N GLN A 15 -8.97 4.32 -14.85
CA GLN A 15 -7.84 3.74 -14.10
C GLN A 15 -7.80 2.21 -13.97
N ARG A 16 -8.14 1.46 -14.99
CA ARG A 16 -7.37 0.26 -15.26
C ARG A 16 -6.02 0.74 -15.85
N SER A 17 -4.95 0.79 -15.04
CA SER A 17 -3.64 0.56 -15.62
C SER A 17 -3.81 -0.65 -16.53
N GLU A 18 -3.49 -0.56 -17.82
CA GLU A 18 -3.65 -1.65 -18.76
C GLU A 18 -3.18 -2.94 -18.10
N ALA A 19 -4.06 -3.94 -18.01
CA ALA A 19 -3.73 -5.20 -17.38
C ALA A 19 -2.52 -5.76 -18.13
N ARG A 20 -1.36 -5.76 -17.48
CA ARG A 20 -0.09 -6.19 -18.09
C ARG A 20 -0.24 -7.62 -18.56
N ARG A 21 0.35 -7.94 -19.71
CA ARG A 21 0.32 -9.30 -20.26
C ARG A 21 1.05 -10.24 -19.31
N PRO A 22 0.57 -11.49 -19.13
CA PRO A 22 1.31 -12.49 -18.37
C PRO A 22 2.75 -12.63 -18.88
N GLY A 23 3.73 -12.53 -17.96
CA GLY A 23 5.16 -12.60 -18.30
C GLY A 23 5.83 -11.25 -18.65
N GLU A 24 5.11 -10.13 -18.64
CA GLU A 24 5.70 -8.80 -18.81
C GLU A 24 6.31 -8.30 -17.50
N ALA A 25 7.56 -7.80 -17.57
CA ALA A 25 8.28 -7.28 -16.42
C ALA A 25 7.56 -6.07 -15.78
N PHE A 26 7.58 -5.98 -14.45
CA PHE A 26 7.05 -4.82 -13.73
C PHE A 26 7.83 -3.56 -14.13
N GLN A 27 7.10 -2.47 -14.36
CA GLN A 27 7.66 -1.16 -14.64
C GLN A 27 7.39 -0.24 -13.44
N PRO A 28 8.37 0.57 -13.02
CA PRO A 28 8.13 1.51 -11.94
C PRO A 28 7.09 2.56 -12.36
N ALA A 29 6.14 2.83 -11.48
CA ALA A 29 5.21 3.95 -11.66
C ALA A 29 5.92 5.27 -11.39
N ASP A 30 5.48 6.34 -12.08
CA ASP A 30 6.01 7.68 -11.88
C ASP A 30 5.23 8.41 -10.77
N PHE A 31 5.94 8.81 -9.72
CA PHE A 31 5.43 9.61 -8.61
C PHE A 31 6.03 11.02 -8.56
N GLY A 32 6.66 11.48 -9.63
CA GLY A 32 7.28 12.81 -9.74
C GLY A 32 6.35 13.97 -9.38
N LYS A 33 5.04 13.80 -9.52
CA LYS A 33 4.01 14.77 -9.11
C LYS A 33 4.02 15.10 -7.60
N LEU A 34 4.64 14.25 -6.77
CA LEU A 34 4.76 14.47 -5.32
C LEU A 34 5.92 15.40 -4.95
N ILE A 35 6.82 15.73 -5.87
CA ILE A 35 7.93 16.65 -5.63
C ILE A 35 7.36 18.04 -5.29
N GLY A 36 7.84 18.61 -4.18
CA GLY A 36 7.35 19.88 -3.64
C GLY A 36 6.14 19.75 -2.70
N MET A 37 5.72 18.52 -2.37
CA MET A 37 4.65 18.27 -1.39
C MET A 37 5.06 18.83 -0.02
N GLU A 38 4.15 19.58 0.63
CA GLU A 38 4.42 20.20 1.93
C GLU A 38 4.65 19.14 3.01
N GLY A 39 5.67 19.36 3.85
CA GLY A 39 6.05 18.42 4.92
C GLY A 39 6.94 17.27 4.45
N PHE A 40 7.35 17.24 3.18
CA PHE A 40 8.27 16.25 2.62
C PHE A 40 9.31 16.95 1.75
N SER A 41 10.59 16.87 2.12
CA SER A 41 11.63 17.44 1.29
C SER A 41 11.76 16.67 -0.04
N ASN A 42 12.20 17.39 -1.09
CA ASN A 42 12.47 16.75 -2.37
C ASN A 42 13.55 15.65 -2.23
N THR A 43 14.51 15.84 -1.34
CA THR A 43 15.56 14.86 -1.06
C THR A 43 14.99 13.57 -0.48
N LEU A 44 14.10 13.67 0.51
CA LEU A 44 13.42 12.51 1.09
C LEU A 44 12.60 11.76 0.01
N LEU A 45 11.79 12.48 -0.75
CA LEU A 45 10.96 11.89 -1.80
C LEU A 45 11.79 11.21 -2.89
N GLN A 46 12.83 11.86 -3.39
CA GLN A 46 13.70 11.29 -4.43
C GLN A 46 14.44 10.04 -3.96
N ASN A 47 14.95 10.04 -2.72
CA ASN A 47 15.58 8.85 -2.13
C ASN A 47 14.56 7.71 -1.99
N HIS A 48 13.35 8.01 -1.57
CA HIS A 48 12.28 7.04 -1.38
C HIS A 48 11.82 6.46 -2.73
N PHE A 49 11.70 7.27 -3.79
CA PHE A 49 11.40 6.78 -5.15
C PHE A 49 12.50 5.85 -5.67
N LYS A 50 13.77 6.18 -5.41
CA LYS A 50 14.90 5.33 -5.82
C LYS A 50 14.89 3.98 -5.09
N LEU A 51 14.53 3.99 -3.80
CA LEU A 51 14.36 2.75 -3.02
C LEU A 51 13.25 1.89 -3.63
N TYR A 52 12.09 2.47 -3.90
CA TYR A 52 10.98 1.80 -4.57
C TYR A 52 11.38 1.16 -5.91
N GLN A 53 12.13 1.89 -6.75
CA GLN A 53 12.64 1.35 -8.01
C GLN A 53 13.54 0.12 -7.81
N GLY A 54 14.24 0.05 -6.66
CA GLY A 54 15.00 -1.13 -6.24
C GLY A 54 14.11 -2.36 -6.05
N TYR A 55 12.95 -2.21 -5.39
CA TYR A 55 11.99 -3.30 -5.22
C TYR A 55 11.40 -3.77 -6.55
N VAL A 56 11.09 -2.85 -7.47
CA VAL A 56 10.62 -3.21 -8.83
C VAL A 56 11.68 -4.05 -9.55
N LYS A 57 12.93 -3.60 -9.56
CA LYS A 57 14.06 -4.32 -10.17
C LYS A 57 14.24 -5.71 -9.57
N ASN A 58 14.23 -5.80 -8.24
CA ASN A 58 14.45 -7.07 -7.54
C ASN A 58 13.28 -8.04 -7.73
N SER A 59 12.03 -7.56 -7.74
CA SER A 59 10.86 -8.38 -8.04
C SER A 59 10.98 -9.03 -9.42
N ASN A 60 11.37 -8.27 -10.44
CA ASN A 60 11.60 -8.79 -11.79
C ASN A 60 12.73 -9.82 -11.82
N LEU A 61 13.87 -9.52 -11.16
CA LEU A 61 15.02 -10.42 -11.12
C LEU A 61 14.67 -11.76 -10.46
N LEU A 62 13.91 -11.73 -9.36
CA LEU A 62 13.51 -12.95 -8.66
C LEU A 62 12.49 -13.75 -9.46
N ASP A 63 11.52 -13.07 -10.10
CA ASP A 63 10.55 -13.74 -10.96
C ASP A 63 11.25 -14.48 -12.12
N GLU A 64 12.19 -13.83 -12.81
CA GLU A 64 12.99 -14.42 -13.87
C GLU A 64 13.81 -15.63 -13.39
N LYS A 65 14.52 -15.49 -12.25
CA LYS A 65 15.31 -16.58 -11.67
C LYS A 65 14.46 -17.77 -11.27
N LEU A 66 13.35 -17.54 -10.57
CA LEU A 66 12.44 -18.60 -10.13
C LEU A 66 11.83 -19.34 -11.32
N ASN A 67 11.43 -18.63 -12.36
CA ASN A 67 10.90 -19.21 -13.58
C ASN A 67 11.97 -20.02 -14.35
N THR A 68 13.22 -19.57 -14.33
CA THR A 68 14.35 -20.32 -14.91
C THR A 68 14.61 -21.60 -14.13
N MET A 69 14.67 -21.55 -12.80
CA MET A 69 14.88 -22.72 -11.95
C MET A 69 13.73 -23.73 -12.10
N LEU A 70 12.49 -23.25 -12.26
CA LEU A 70 11.35 -24.12 -12.54
C LEU A 70 11.52 -24.89 -13.86
N ARG A 71 11.91 -24.19 -14.95
CA ARG A 71 12.18 -24.85 -16.25
C ARG A 71 13.34 -25.84 -16.20
N ASP A 72 14.35 -25.52 -15.39
CA ASP A 72 15.55 -26.39 -15.22
C ASP A 72 15.31 -27.55 -14.26
N GLY A 73 14.12 -27.71 -13.66
CA GLY A 73 13.82 -28.75 -12.68
C GLY A 73 14.55 -28.61 -11.35
N LYS A 74 14.91 -27.37 -10.94
CA LYS A 74 15.67 -27.06 -9.71
C LYS A 74 14.78 -26.57 -8.56
N THR A 75 13.55 -27.02 -8.49
CA THR A 75 12.56 -26.56 -7.49
C THR A 75 12.73 -27.15 -6.09
N ASP A 76 13.52 -28.21 -5.96
CA ASP A 76 13.83 -28.91 -4.71
C ASP A 76 15.14 -28.46 -4.06
N THR A 77 15.75 -27.36 -4.56
CA THR A 77 17.01 -26.84 -4.07
C THR A 77 16.81 -25.82 -2.93
N PRO A 78 17.75 -25.73 -1.97
CA PRO A 78 17.73 -24.70 -0.94
C PRO A 78 17.73 -23.27 -1.52
N GLU A 79 18.44 -23.06 -2.65
CA GLU A 79 18.46 -21.76 -3.33
C GLU A 79 17.05 -21.36 -3.81
N TYR A 80 16.31 -22.27 -4.44
CA TYR A 80 14.95 -22.02 -4.86
C TYR A 80 14.05 -21.64 -3.66
N ALA A 81 14.16 -22.36 -2.55
CA ALA A 81 13.39 -22.12 -1.36
C ALA A 81 13.66 -20.71 -0.78
N GLU A 82 14.94 -20.26 -0.74
CA GLU A 82 15.28 -18.91 -0.26
C GLU A 82 14.81 -17.80 -1.21
N LEU A 83 14.98 -17.98 -2.53
CA LEU A 83 14.50 -17.02 -3.51
C LEU A 83 12.96 -16.91 -3.48
N LYS A 84 12.26 -18.04 -3.22
CA LYS A 84 10.80 -18.06 -3.07
C LYS A 84 10.35 -17.27 -1.86
N ARG A 85 11.02 -17.38 -0.70
CA ARG A 85 10.76 -16.57 0.49
C ARG A 85 11.04 -15.09 0.21
N ARG A 86 12.19 -14.79 -0.41
CA ARG A 86 12.59 -13.41 -0.72
C ARG A 86 11.66 -12.72 -1.71
N PHE A 87 11.03 -13.46 -2.62
CA PHE A 87 10.10 -12.88 -3.59
C PHE A 87 8.95 -12.13 -2.93
N GLY A 88 8.35 -12.70 -1.87
CA GLY A 88 7.27 -12.04 -1.12
C GLY A 88 7.70 -10.68 -0.55
N PHE A 89 8.89 -10.61 0.01
CA PHE A 89 9.46 -9.37 0.55
C PHE A 89 9.62 -8.29 -0.54
N GLU A 90 10.26 -8.61 -1.66
CA GLU A 90 10.50 -7.64 -2.75
C GLU A 90 9.19 -7.21 -3.43
N PHE A 91 8.29 -8.17 -3.71
CA PHE A 91 6.99 -7.89 -4.33
C PHE A 91 6.11 -7.00 -3.44
N ASN A 92 6.01 -7.32 -2.16
CA ASN A 92 5.24 -6.51 -1.22
C ASN A 92 5.89 -5.12 -1.04
N GLY A 93 7.23 -5.04 -0.97
CA GLY A 93 7.94 -3.77 -0.94
C GLY A 93 7.57 -2.90 -2.14
N MET A 94 7.55 -3.46 -3.35
CA MET A 94 7.09 -2.76 -4.55
C MET A 94 5.63 -2.28 -4.43
N ARG A 95 4.69 -3.18 -4.11
CA ARG A 95 3.25 -2.87 -4.09
C ARG A 95 2.86 -1.92 -2.95
N LEU A 96 3.45 -2.08 -1.78
CA LEU A 96 3.17 -1.20 -0.65
C LEU A 96 3.65 0.23 -0.90
N HIS A 97 4.80 0.42 -1.56
CA HIS A 97 5.25 1.74 -1.99
C HIS A 97 4.32 2.36 -3.05
N GLU A 98 3.84 1.58 -4.02
CA GLU A 98 2.86 2.05 -5.02
C GLU A 98 1.56 2.52 -4.34
N LEU A 99 1.09 1.77 -3.35
CA LEU A 99 -0.08 2.15 -2.56
C LEU A 99 0.18 3.38 -1.70
N TYR A 100 1.34 3.47 -1.05
CA TYR A 100 1.76 4.59 -0.22
C TYR A 100 1.85 5.88 -1.02
N PHE A 101 2.63 5.91 -2.11
CA PHE A 101 2.72 7.10 -2.96
C PHE A 101 1.39 7.45 -3.62
N GLY A 102 0.60 6.43 -3.98
CA GLY A 102 -0.74 6.62 -4.53
C GLY A 102 -1.75 7.20 -3.55
N ASN A 103 -1.50 7.12 -2.23
CA ASN A 103 -2.33 7.77 -1.22
C ASN A 103 -2.00 9.26 -1.01
N LEU A 104 -0.91 9.78 -1.60
CA LEU A 104 -0.38 11.11 -1.29
C LEU A 104 -0.65 12.11 -2.42
N GLY A 105 -0.59 13.39 -2.07
CA GLY A 105 -0.51 14.49 -3.04
C GLY A 105 -1.68 15.45 -3.09
N GLU A 106 -2.72 15.27 -2.30
CA GLU A 106 -3.83 16.23 -2.22
C GLU A 106 -4.16 16.58 -0.76
N LYS A 107 -4.14 17.87 -0.47
CA LYS A 107 -4.58 18.39 0.84
C LYS A 107 -6.10 18.52 0.85
N LYS A 108 -6.79 17.45 1.12
CA LYS A 108 -8.25 17.44 1.19
C LYS A 108 -8.67 16.56 2.35
N GLU A 109 -9.56 17.06 3.19
CA GLU A 109 -10.16 16.25 4.25
C GLU A 109 -11.12 15.22 3.65
N LEU A 110 -11.26 14.07 4.32
CA LEU A 110 -12.26 13.09 3.94
C LEU A 110 -13.66 13.67 4.12
N ASP A 111 -14.46 13.65 3.06
CA ASP A 111 -15.83 14.15 3.08
C ASP A 111 -16.66 13.39 4.14
N PRO A 112 -17.21 14.09 5.15
CA PRO A 112 -18.07 13.47 6.17
C PRO A 112 -19.33 12.79 5.60
N ALA A 113 -19.76 13.16 4.39
CA ALA A 113 -20.87 12.51 3.70
C ALA A 113 -20.47 11.26 2.92
N SER A 114 -19.17 10.95 2.83
CA SER A 114 -18.69 9.80 2.04
C SER A 114 -19.01 8.46 2.68
N PRO A 115 -19.23 7.40 1.88
CA PRO A 115 -19.42 6.04 2.38
C PRO A 115 -18.24 5.57 3.25
N LEU A 116 -16.99 5.92 2.88
CA LEU A 116 -15.81 5.57 3.66
C LEU A 116 -15.82 6.22 5.05
N TYR A 117 -16.17 7.52 5.16
CA TYR A 117 -16.27 8.20 6.46
C TYR A 117 -17.30 7.51 7.36
N ALA A 118 -18.47 7.18 6.81
CA ALA A 118 -19.52 6.47 7.52
C ALA A 118 -19.05 5.07 7.96
N ALA A 119 -18.32 4.33 7.11
CA ALA A 119 -17.77 3.01 7.45
C ALA A 119 -16.73 3.09 8.57
N LEU A 120 -15.79 4.05 8.50
CA LEU A 120 -14.81 4.29 9.56
C LEU A 120 -15.50 4.61 10.89
N SER A 121 -16.50 5.49 10.87
CA SER A 121 -17.24 5.85 12.07
C SER A 121 -17.99 4.66 12.69
N ARG A 122 -18.61 3.81 11.87
CA ARG A 122 -19.30 2.59 12.36
C ARG A 122 -18.32 1.57 12.95
N ASN A 123 -17.17 1.35 12.31
CA ASN A 123 -16.23 0.32 12.75
C ASN A 123 -15.44 0.70 14.02
N PHE A 124 -15.14 1.98 14.18
CA PHE A 124 -14.27 2.48 15.26
C PHE A 124 -15.00 3.36 16.29
N GLY A 125 -16.34 3.50 16.16
CA GLY A 125 -17.16 4.37 17.02
C GLY A 125 -17.21 5.83 16.57
N SER A 126 -16.15 6.36 15.94
CA SER A 126 -16.12 7.65 15.24
C SER A 126 -14.90 7.73 14.32
N TYR A 127 -14.96 8.65 13.34
CA TYR A 127 -13.79 8.96 12.51
C TYR A 127 -12.58 9.42 13.36
N ALA A 128 -12.83 10.20 14.41
CA ALA A 128 -11.78 10.65 15.30
C ALA A 128 -11.10 9.51 16.06
N GLN A 129 -11.86 8.52 16.50
CA GLN A 129 -11.31 7.32 17.14
C GLN A 129 -10.52 6.46 16.15
N TRP A 130 -11.02 6.26 14.93
CA TRP A 130 -10.25 5.60 13.89
C TRP A 130 -8.92 6.30 13.62
N LYS A 131 -8.94 7.63 13.41
CA LYS A 131 -7.73 8.42 13.17
C LYS A 131 -6.73 8.29 14.32
N LYS A 132 -7.21 8.38 15.55
CA LYS A 132 -6.38 8.21 16.75
C LYS A 132 -5.71 6.83 16.79
N ASP A 133 -6.45 5.77 16.49
CA ASP A 133 -5.93 4.40 16.45
C ASP A 133 -4.90 4.21 15.33
N PHE A 134 -5.19 4.69 14.12
CA PHE A 134 -4.25 4.63 12.98
C PHE A 134 -2.95 5.38 13.29
N MET A 135 -3.03 6.60 13.85
CA MET A 135 -1.86 7.40 14.24
C MET A 135 -1.07 6.74 15.36
N ALA A 136 -1.75 6.18 16.37
CA ALA A 136 -1.10 5.47 17.47
C ALA A 136 -0.36 4.24 16.96
N THR A 137 -0.96 3.48 16.03
CA THR A 137 -0.30 2.36 15.35
C THR A 137 0.94 2.85 14.61
N GLY A 138 0.88 4.00 13.91
CA GLY A 138 2.02 4.58 13.18
C GLY A 138 3.19 5.03 14.05
N THR A 139 2.93 5.29 15.34
CA THR A 139 3.98 5.69 16.30
C THR A 139 4.54 4.54 17.12
N MET A 140 4.07 3.30 16.91
CA MET A 140 4.62 2.10 17.55
C MET A 140 6.10 1.92 17.18
N ARG A 141 6.87 1.33 18.10
CA ARG A 141 8.29 1.03 17.85
C ARG A 141 8.42 -0.12 16.87
N GLY A 142 9.31 0.04 15.90
CA GLY A 142 9.57 -0.95 14.86
C GLY A 142 9.64 -0.31 13.48
N ILE A 143 9.86 -1.14 12.46
CA ILE A 143 9.83 -0.79 11.04
C ILE A 143 8.70 -1.56 10.36
N GLY A 144 8.11 -0.97 9.33
CA GLY A 144 7.02 -1.61 8.59
C GLY A 144 5.99 -0.60 8.08
N TRP A 145 4.73 -0.98 8.16
CA TRP A 145 3.61 -0.24 7.58
C TRP A 145 2.44 -0.18 8.56
N VAL A 146 1.64 0.88 8.43
CA VAL A 146 0.28 0.90 8.98
C VAL A 146 -0.69 0.86 7.84
N ILE A 147 -1.58 -0.10 7.86
CA ILE A 147 -2.53 -0.32 6.76
C ILE A 147 -3.96 -0.35 7.29
N LEU A 148 -4.82 0.50 6.72
CA LEU A 148 -6.25 0.35 6.87
C LEU A 148 -6.72 -0.71 5.88
N TYR A 149 -7.19 -1.84 6.39
CA TYR A 149 -7.74 -2.93 5.61
C TYR A 149 -9.26 -2.95 5.62
N LEU A 150 -9.84 -3.37 4.50
CA LEU A 150 -11.23 -3.81 4.40
C LEU A 150 -11.26 -5.34 4.27
N ASP A 151 -11.97 -6.01 5.15
CA ASP A 151 -12.38 -7.39 4.94
C ASP A 151 -13.65 -7.41 4.06
N PRO A 152 -13.58 -7.86 2.80
CA PRO A 152 -14.72 -7.83 1.89
C PRO A 152 -15.83 -8.80 2.27
N LEU A 153 -15.54 -9.81 3.11
CA LEU A 153 -16.53 -10.79 3.53
C LEU A 153 -17.42 -10.27 4.65
N SER A 154 -16.85 -9.56 5.63
CA SER A 154 -17.60 -9.01 6.76
C SER A 154 -17.93 -7.53 6.63
N GLY A 155 -17.33 -6.82 5.67
CA GLY A 155 -17.41 -5.36 5.54
C GLY A 155 -16.70 -4.60 6.66
N ARG A 156 -15.90 -5.29 7.51
CA ARG A 156 -15.18 -4.68 8.62
C ARG A 156 -13.89 -4.03 8.18
N LEU A 157 -13.53 -2.98 8.91
CA LEU A 157 -12.28 -2.24 8.72
C LEU A 157 -11.34 -2.49 9.91
N PHE A 158 -10.05 -2.61 9.61
CA PHE A 158 -8.99 -2.85 10.59
C PHE A 158 -7.80 -1.94 10.30
N ASN A 159 -7.25 -1.28 11.33
CA ASN A 159 -5.90 -0.74 11.26
C ASN A 159 -4.93 -1.83 11.69
N GLU A 160 -3.96 -2.16 10.85
CA GLU A 160 -3.02 -3.25 11.10
C GLU A 160 -1.57 -2.77 10.99
N TRP A 161 -0.73 -3.24 11.89
CA TRP A 161 0.72 -3.13 11.79
C TRP A 161 1.26 -4.29 10.97
N VAL A 162 1.83 -3.99 9.81
CA VAL A 162 2.57 -4.96 9.00
C VAL A 162 4.05 -4.79 9.28
N ASN A 163 4.68 -5.82 9.84
CA ASN A 163 6.10 -5.80 10.18
C ASN A 163 6.93 -6.08 8.92
N GLU A 164 7.93 -5.25 8.68
CA GLU A 164 8.68 -5.26 7.42
C GLU A 164 7.73 -5.18 6.20
N HIS A 165 7.89 -6.05 5.18
CA HIS A 165 7.00 -6.04 4.01
C HIS A 165 6.08 -7.26 3.93
N GLU A 166 6.21 -8.23 4.84
CA GLU A 166 5.62 -9.55 4.62
C GLU A 166 4.88 -10.15 5.84
N VAL A 167 5.04 -9.59 7.03
CA VAL A 167 4.49 -10.18 8.24
C VAL A 167 3.25 -9.41 8.72
N ASN A 168 2.19 -10.13 9.06
CA ASN A 168 0.88 -9.64 9.55
C ASN A 168 -0.03 -9.04 8.47
N HIS A 169 0.12 -9.35 7.20
CA HIS A 169 -0.93 -9.03 6.23
C HIS A 169 -2.22 -9.78 6.55
N LEU A 170 -3.34 -9.08 6.52
CA LEU A 170 -4.65 -9.71 6.72
C LEU A 170 -5.09 -10.41 5.43
N ALA A 171 -5.07 -11.74 5.45
CA ALA A 171 -5.36 -12.57 4.29
C ALA A 171 -6.77 -12.28 3.73
N GLY A 172 -6.86 -12.05 2.42
CA GLY A 172 -8.12 -11.76 1.73
C GLY A 172 -8.64 -10.33 1.90
N CYS A 173 -8.01 -9.51 2.75
CA CYS A 173 -8.40 -8.12 2.96
C CYS A 173 -7.83 -7.19 1.88
N THR A 174 -8.56 -6.12 1.58
CA THR A 174 -8.14 -5.07 0.64
C THR A 174 -7.47 -3.92 1.37
N PRO A 175 -6.21 -3.55 1.05
CA PRO A 175 -5.55 -2.38 1.62
C PRO A 175 -6.18 -1.10 1.03
N LEU A 176 -6.71 -0.23 1.89
CA LEU A 176 -7.34 1.03 1.51
C LEU A 176 -6.38 2.21 1.65
N LEU A 177 -5.78 2.38 2.83
CA LEU A 177 -4.81 3.42 3.17
C LEU A 177 -3.55 2.75 3.67
N VAL A 178 -2.39 3.12 3.12
CA VAL A 178 -1.09 2.54 3.46
C VAL A 178 -0.13 3.65 3.88
N MET A 179 0.44 3.56 5.07
CA MET A 179 1.46 4.48 5.57
C MET A 179 2.76 3.73 5.82
N ASP A 180 3.83 4.22 5.22
CA ASP A 180 5.19 3.73 5.46
C ASP A 180 5.70 4.27 6.80
N VAL A 181 6.22 3.39 7.66
CA VAL A 181 6.84 3.77 8.93
C VAL A 181 8.25 3.19 9.10
N PHE A 182 8.86 2.78 7.99
CA PHE A 182 10.30 2.57 7.92
C PHE A 182 11.05 3.90 8.10
N GLU A 183 12.27 3.84 8.57
CA GLU A 183 13.11 5.03 8.80
C GLU A 183 13.38 5.83 7.53
N HIS A 184 13.50 5.17 6.37
CA HIS A 184 13.68 5.86 5.09
C HIS A 184 12.49 6.76 4.69
N ALA A 185 11.30 6.51 5.24
CA ALA A 185 10.12 7.30 4.96
C ALA A 185 10.11 8.66 5.67
N TYR A 186 10.92 8.84 6.74
CA TYR A 186 10.85 10.04 7.56
C TYR A 186 12.18 10.56 8.12
N MET A 187 13.21 9.72 8.32
CA MET A 187 14.45 10.12 9.04
C MET A 187 15.17 11.31 8.42
N THR A 188 15.13 11.47 7.10
CA THR A 188 15.77 12.59 6.40
C THR A 188 15.24 13.96 6.87
N ASP A 189 13.93 14.06 7.13
CA ASP A 189 13.28 15.33 7.44
C ASP A 189 12.89 15.45 8.92
N TYR A 190 12.53 14.34 9.54
CA TYR A 190 11.93 14.29 10.87
C TYR A 190 12.85 13.67 11.93
N GLN A 191 13.98 13.08 11.54
CA GLN A 191 14.90 12.38 12.45
C GLN A 191 14.13 11.38 13.33
N LEU A 192 14.17 11.53 14.66
CA LEU A 192 13.48 10.63 15.60
C LEU A 192 12.03 11.06 15.90
N ASP A 193 11.56 12.16 15.31
CA ASP A 193 10.21 12.69 15.54
C ASP A 193 9.18 12.05 14.57
N ARG A 194 9.00 10.72 14.68
CA ARG A 194 8.01 9.98 13.92
C ARG A 194 6.57 10.50 14.09
N PRO A 195 6.13 10.93 15.28
CA PRO A 195 4.78 11.52 15.43
C PRO A 195 4.54 12.71 14.49
N ARG A 196 5.51 13.57 14.30
CA ARG A 196 5.41 14.72 13.41
C ARG A 196 5.36 14.32 11.94
N TYR A 197 6.07 13.25 11.55
CA TYR A 197 5.93 12.65 10.23
C TYR A 197 4.51 12.10 10.00
N VAL A 198 3.96 11.37 10.98
CA VAL A 198 2.59 10.83 10.90
C VAL A 198 1.57 11.95 10.71
N GLU A 199 1.73 13.09 11.39
CA GLU A 199 0.90 14.28 11.16
C GLU A 199 1.04 14.85 9.74
N ALA A 200 2.27 14.92 9.21
CA ALA A 200 2.53 15.37 7.85
C ALA A 200 1.92 14.41 6.81
N PHE A 201 2.01 13.10 7.02
CA PHE A 201 1.35 12.11 6.20
C PHE A 201 -0.17 12.37 6.13
N PHE A 202 -0.83 12.52 7.29
CA PHE A 202 -2.27 12.78 7.34
C PHE A 202 -2.72 14.03 6.60
N LYS A 203 -1.90 15.10 6.61
CA LYS A 203 -2.18 16.36 5.89
C LYS A 203 -2.13 16.22 4.37
N ASN A 204 -1.48 15.16 3.87
CA ASN A 204 -1.23 14.96 2.45
C ASN A 204 -1.98 13.74 1.88
N ILE A 205 -2.91 13.13 2.63
CA ILE A 205 -3.67 11.99 2.13
C ILE A 205 -4.57 12.43 0.97
N ASN A 206 -4.44 11.74 -0.15
CA ASN A 206 -5.38 11.81 -1.28
C ASN A 206 -6.59 10.92 -0.99
N TRP A 207 -7.58 11.48 -0.31
CA TRP A 207 -8.78 10.75 0.09
C TRP A 207 -9.62 10.25 -1.10
N ASP A 208 -9.54 10.89 -2.25
CA ASP A 208 -10.21 10.41 -3.46
C ASP A 208 -9.58 9.08 -3.94
N ALA A 209 -8.25 8.96 -3.86
CA ALA A 209 -7.57 7.70 -4.19
C ALA A 209 -7.88 6.58 -3.18
N VAL A 210 -7.95 6.91 -1.89
CA VAL A 210 -8.31 5.95 -0.83
C VAL A 210 -9.76 5.50 -0.97
N SER A 211 -10.70 6.45 -1.19
CA SER A 211 -12.13 6.16 -1.36
C SER A 211 -12.44 5.30 -2.57
N LYS A 212 -11.66 5.42 -3.65
CA LYS A 212 -11.81 4.56 -4.85
C LYS A 212 -11.49 3.09 -4.60
N ARG A 213 -10.76 2.76 -3.52
CA ARG A 213 -10.47 1.37 -3.11
C ARG A 213 -11.56 0.80 -2.21
N PHE A 214 -12.40 1.65 -1.67
CA PHE A 214 -13.56 1.27 -0.87
C PHE A 214 -14.78 1.11 -1.80
N PRO A 215 -15.51 -0.06 -1.79
CA PRO A 215 -16.60 -0.35 -2.70
C PRO A 215 -17.86 0.48 -2.47
#